data_33e6feaae10dcaf042cc2dd6ec22a0ae
#
_entry.id   33e6feaae10dcaf042cc2dd6ec22a0ae
#
_cell.length_a   1.000
_cell.length_b   1.000
_cell.length_c   1.000
_cell.angle_alpha   90.00
_cell.angle_beta   90.00
_cell.angle_gamma   90.00
#
_symmetry.space_group_name_H-M   'P 1'
#
loop_
_entity.id
_entity.type
_entity.pdbx_description
1 polymer ?
#
loop_
_entity_poly.entity_id
_entity_poly.type
_entity_poly.pdbx_seq_one_letter_code
_entity_poly.pdbx_strand_id
1 'polypeptide(L)'
;SLQFRFVASKTDLTAVGDGITYDNTAKQLHIPHGFIQHMTLGIGTISSSHADSEYKVWEMNEYLSPYLDNGAKKYYLYAKVSRTDTTVKGDFLLSDRAIKMTDVAGYYHLLVGILNSEYDGERSYVSLYGFSEILPGRITTDKIVSSDGKTYFDLLLGEIGGNIKFIASDGSLKDVADLERTDLDYLKEAFKD
;
A
#
# COMPACT_ATOMS: atom_id res chain seq x y z
N SER A 1 8.40 -8.71 -2.01
CA SER A 1 7.67 -7.54 -1.52
C SER A 1 7.84 -6.40 -2.50
N LEU A 2 6.78 -5.71 -2.77
CA LEU A 2 6.82 -4.52 -3.61
C LEU A 2 7.51 -3.39 -2.86
N GLN A 3 8.55 -2.83 -3.48
CA GLN A 3 9.31 -1.77 -2.86
C GLN A 3 9.40 -0.58 -3.83
N PHE A 4 8.27 0.02 -4.08
CA PHE A 4 8.20 1.27 -4.82
C PHE A 4 7.30 2.26 -4.10
N ARG A 5 7.42 3.52 -4.47
CA ARG A 5 6.63 4.62 -3.93
C ARG A 5 6.41 5.69 -4.97
N PHE A 6 5.41 6.52 -4.74
CA PHE A 6 5.21 7.74 -5.50
C PHE A 6 6.09 8.84 -4.93
N VAL A 7 6.76 9.57 -5.82
CA VAL A 7 7.69 10.65 -5.46
C VAL A 7 7.34 11.93 -6.22
N ALA A 8 7.84 13.06 -5.71
CA ALA A 8 7.51 14.37 -6.25
C ALA A 8 8.03 14.61 -7.67
N SER A 9 9.26 14.12 -7.98
CA SER A 9 9.86 14.24 -9.31
C SER A 9 11.03 13.26 -9.46
N LYS A 10 11.69 13.25 -10.61
CA LYS A 10 12.92 12.47 -10.82
C LYS A 10 14.11 12.98 -10.01
N THR A 11 14.09 14.25 -9.60
CA THR A 11 15.17 14.90 -8.86
C THR A 11 14.82 15.18 -7.39
N ASP A 12 13.54 15.14 -7.05
CA ASP A 12 13.05 15.24 -5.69
C ASP A 12 12.33 13.94 -5.31
N LEU A 13 13.01 13.07 -4.59
CA LEU A 13 12.53 11.75 -4.19
C LEU A 13 11.69 11.78 -2.90
N THR A 14 11.17 12.94 -2.51
CA THR A 14 10.21 13.04 -1.41
C THR A 14 8.97 12.20 -1.75
N ALA A 15 8.58 11.30 -0.85
CA ALA A 15 7.37 10.50 -1.00
C ALA A 15 6.13 11.39 -0.98
N VAL A 16 5.22 11.15 -1.92
CA VAL A 16 3.96 11.87 -2.06
C VAL A 16 2.80 10.86 -2.15
N GLY A 17 1.58 11.34 -1.92
CA GLY A 17 0.38 10.55 -2.18
C GLY A 17 0.21 10.24 -3.67
N ASP A 18 -0.41 9.12 -3.96
CA ASP A 18 -0.63 8.66 -5.33
C ASP A 18 -1.75 9.42 -6.06
N GLY A 19 -2.65 10.08 -5.33
CA GLY A 19 -3.78 10.79 -5.91
C GLY A 19 -4.81 9.88 -6.58
N ILE A 20 -4.76 8.56 -6.34
CA ILE A 20 -5.68 7.59 -6.94
C ILE A 20 -7.07 7.77 -6.35
N THR A 21 -8.05 7.99 -7.22
CA THR A 21 -9.45 8.15 -6.84
C THR A 21 -10.36 7.31 -7.74
N TYR A 22 -11.42 6.76 -7.16
CA TYR A 22 -12.49 6.10 -7.90
C TYR A 22 -13.79 6.87 -7.73
N ASP A 23 -14.39 7.25 -8.85
CA ASP A 23 -15.70 7.91 -8.88
C ASP A 23 -16.79 6.85 -9.06
N ASN A 24 -17.56 6.61 -8.01
CA ASN A 24 -18.65 5.63 -8.01
C ASN A 24 -19.82 6.02 -8.92
N THR A 25 -19.98 7.29 -9.25
CA THR A 25 -21.02 7.77 -10.17
C THR A 25 -20.58 7.61 -11.61
N ALA A 26 -19.39 8.09 -11.96
CA ALA A 26 -18.81 7.94 -13.29
C ALA A 26 -18.30 6.52 -13.57
N LYS A 27 -18.11 5.71 -12.52
CA LYS A 27 -17.52 4.35 -12.58
C LYS A 27 -16.18 4.33 -13.29
N GLN A 28 -15.33 5.28 -12.93
CA GLN A 28 -14.00 5.46 -13.48
C GLN A 28 -12.95 5.65 -12.38
N LEU A 29 -11.77 5.06 -12.59
CA LEU A 29 -10.59 5.28 -11.79
C LEU A 29 -9.75 6.37 -12.43
N HIS A 30 -9.32 7.35 -11.64
CA HIS A 30 -8.42 8.41 -12.08
C HIS A 30 -7.12 8.40 -11.28
N ILE A 31 -6.00 8.53 -11.99
CA ILE A 31 -4.67 8.69 -11.42
C ILE A 31 -4.02 9.89 -12.10
N PRO A 32 -3.59 10.93 -11.33
CA PRO A 32 -2.93 12.07 -11.91
C PRO A 32 -1.53 11.69 -12.45
N HIS A 33 -0.99 12.54 -13.30
CA HIS A 33 0.42 12.49 -13.68
C HIS A 33 1.31 12.48 -12.43
N GLY A 34 2.37 11.68 -12.44
CA GLY A 34 3.28 11.57 -11.30
C GLY A 34 4.54 10.77 -11.63
N PHE A 35 5.23 10.35 -10.58
CA PHE A 35 6.51 9.63 -10.68
C PHE A 35 6.51 8.44 -9.74
N ILE A 36 7.06 7.32 -10.19
CA ILE A 36 7.26 6.13 -9.36
C ILE A 36 8.75 5.86 -9.23
N GLN A 37 9.22 5.73 -8.00
CA GLN A 37 10.56 5.27 -7.66
C GLN A 37 10.51 3.81 -7.19
N HIS A 38 11.36 2.96 -7.75
CA HIS A 38 11.56 1.63 -7.21
C HIS A 38 12.79 1.61 -6.29
N MET A 39 12.62 1.01 -5.10
CA MET A 39 13.61 1.09 -4.03
C MET A 39 14.76 0.08 -4.17
N THR A 40 14.62 -0.95 -4.99
CA THR A 40 15.58 -2.04 -5.08
C THR A 40 15.94 -2.48 -6.50
N LEU A 41 15.08 -2.26 -7.51
CA LEU A 41 15.38 -2.63 -8.89
C LEU A 41 16.59 -1.87 -9.42
N GLY A 42 17.59 -2.62 -9.88
CA GLY A 42 18.83 -2.07 -10.41
C GLY A 42 19.88 -1.73 -9.35
N ILE A 43 19.60 -1.96 -8.06
CA ILE A 43 20.55 -1.76 -6.97
C ILE A 43 21.18 -3.10 -6.64
N GLY A 44 22.49 -3.21 -6.82
CA GLY A 44 23.22 -4.47 -6.63
C GLY A 44 23.50 -4.84 -5.17
N THR A 45 23.48 -3.87 -4.27
CA THR A 45 23.76 -4.08 -2.83
C THR A 45 22.69 -3.42 -2.00
N ILE A 46 22.06 -4.19 -1.12
CA ILE A 46 21.08 -3.63 -0.17
C ILE A 46 21.87 -2.94 0.94
N SER A 47 21.82 -1.62 0.98
CA SER A 47 22.33 -0.81 2.07
C SER A 47 21.32 0.26 2.46
N SER A 48 21.51 0.88 3.61
CA SER A 48 20.62 1.94 4.10
C SER A 48 20.79 3.28 3.36
N SER A 49 21.80 3.39 2.49
CA SER A 49 22.14 4.63 1.81
C SER A 49 22.61 4.34 0.38
N HIS A 50 21.90 4.91 -0.58
CA HIS A 50 22.23 4.89 -2.00
C HIS A 50 22.19 6.31 -2.55
N ALA A 51 23.01 6.61 -3.56
CA ALA A 51 22.89 7.85 -4.30
C ALA A 51 21.56 7.88 -5.08
N ASP A 52 20.95 9.05 -5.19
CA ASP A 52 19.67 9.22 -5.89
C ASP A 52 19.70 8.69 -7.32
N SER A 53 20.86 8.77 -7.98
CA SER A 53 21.08 8.27 -9.34
C SER A 53 21.03 6.76 -9.47
N GLU A 54 21.12 6.00 -8.37
CA GLU A 54 21.02 4.54 -8.38
C GLU A 54 19.59 4.04 -8.43
N TYR A 55 18.62 4.86 -8.04
CA TYR A 55 17.21 4.48 -8.06
C TYR A 55 16.62 4.61 -9.46
N LYS A 56 15.76 3.66 -9.80
CA LYS A 56 14.93 3.75 -11.00
C LYS A 56 13.70 4.58 -10.70
N VAL A 57 13.53 5.66 -11.46
CA VAL A 57 12.36 6.55 -11.37
C VAL A 57 11.75 6.70 -12.75
N TRP A 58 10.46 6.40 -12.86
CA TRP A 58 9.69 6.59 -14.09
C TRP A 58 8.67 7.69 -13.92
N GLU A 59 8.58 8.56 -14.93
CA GLU A 59 7.45 9.45 -15.09
C GLU A 59 6.25 8.65 -15.57
N MET A 60 5.08 8.88 -14.97
CA MET A 60 3.84 8.18 -15.27
C MET A 60 2.84 9.11 -15.94
N ASN A 61 2.27 8.68 -17.04
CA ASN A 61 1.17 9.40 -17.66
C ASN A 61 -0.06 9.40 -16.75
N GLU A 62 -0.84 10.49 -16.82
CA GLU A 62 -2.17 10.51 -16.23
C GLU A 62 -3.02 9.37 -16.79
N TYR A 63 -3.86 8.78 -15.96
CA TYR A 63 -4.73 7.68 -16.34
C TYR A 63 -6.17 7.94 -15.92
N LEU A 64 -7.07 7.81 -16.89
CA LEU A 64 -8.50 7.73 -16.66
C LEU A 64 -8.98 6.40 -17.23
N SER A 65 -9.55 5.54 -16.38
CA SER A 65 -10.03 4.24 -16.83
C SER A 65 -11.23 4.38 -17.78
N PRO A 66 -11.49 3.33 -18.60
CA PRO A 66 -12.80 3.19 -19.21
C PRO A 66 -13.92 3.15 -18.17
N TYR A 67 -15.15 3.35 -18.61
CA TYR A 67 -16.34 3.08 -17.80
C TYR A 67 -16.36 1.59 -17.40
N LEU A 68 -16.40 1.33 -16.08
CA LEU A 68 -16.37 -0.03 -15.54
C LEU A 68 -17.79 -0.52 -15.29
N ASP A 69 -18.40 -1.09 -16.31
CA ASP A 69 -19.82 -1.46 -16.34
C ASP A 69 -20.14 -2.75 -15.58
N ASN A 70 -19.15 -3.63 -15.36
CA ASN A 70 -19.36 -4.90 -14.67
C ASN A 70 -18.97 -4.80 -13.18
N GLY A 71 -19.95 -4.54 -12.32
CA GLY A 71 -19.74 -4.42 -10.88
C GLY A 71 -19.25 -5.70 -10.19
N ALA A 72 -19.43 -6.87 -10.79
CA ALA A 72 -18.95 -8.12 -10.23
C ALA A 72 -17.43 -8.34 -10.41
N LYS A 73 -16.80 -7.63 -11.33
CA LYS A 73 -15.38 -7.73 -11.58
C LYS A 73 -14.55 -6.95 -10.57
N LYS A 74 -13.50 -7.59 -10.09
CA LYS A 74 -12.36 -7.00 -9.39
C LYS A 74 -11.26 -6.69 -10.39
N TYR A 75 -10.52 -5.61 -10.19
CA TYR A 75 -9.41 -5.22 -11.04
C TYR A 75 -8.12 -5.07 -10.26
N TYR A 76 -7.02 -5.54 -10.86
CA TYR A 76 -5.67 -5.24 -10.42
C TYR A 76 -5.18 -3.99 -11.12
N LEU A 77 -4.68 -3.03 -10.38
CA LEU A 77 -4.06 -1.83 -10.92
C LEU A 77 -2.56 -2.04 -11.03
N TYR A 78 -2.03 -1.91 -12.23
CA TYR A 78 -0.60 -2.01 -12.52
C TYR A 78 -0.04 -0.70 -13.02
N ALA A 79 1.20 -0.41 -12.61
CA ALA A 79 2.07 0.51 -13.32
C ALA A 79 2.94 -0.29 -14.28
N LYS A 80 2.78 -0.06 -15.56
CA LYS A 80 3.58 -0.68 -16.63
C LYS A 80 4.70 0.27 -17.01
N VAL A 81 5.94 -0.13 -16.74
CA VAL A 81 7.13 0.70 -16.91
C VAL A 81 8.20 -0.04 -17.68
N SER A 82 9.01 0.70 -18.46
CA SER A 82 10.09 0.10 -19.24
C SER A 82 11.17 -0.50 -18.34
N ARG A 83 11.63 -1.72 -18.65
CA ARG A 83 12.72 -2.39 -17.94
C ARG A 83 14.10 -1.82 -18.28
N THR A 84 14.24 -1.26 -19.46
CA THR A 84 15.55 -0.90 -20.05
C THR A 84 15.78 0.60 -20.17
N ASP A 85 14.71 1.40 -20.17
CA ASP A 85 14.80 2.84 -20.39
C ASP A 85 13.82 3.60 -19.49
N THR A 86 14.34 4.20 -18.42
CA THR A 86 13.53 4.98 -17.47
C THR A 86 13.12 6.35 -18.02
N THR A 87 13.59 6.76 -19.19
CA THR A 87 13.16 8.00 -19.87
C THR A 87 11.84 7.83 -20.61
N VAL A 88 11.42 6.58 -20.86
CA VAL A 88 10.11 6.26 -21.42
C VAL A 88 9.07 6.39 -20.33
N LYS A 89 8.05 7.21 -20.58
CA LYS A 89 6.94 7.36 -19.62
C LYS A 89 6.20 6.05 -19.45
N GLY A 90 5.86 5.74 -18.20
CA GLY A 90 5.02 4.58 -17.87
C GLY A 90 3.53 4.89 -17.97
N ASP A 91 2.74 3.84 -18.00
CA ASP A 91 1.29 3.91 -18.07
C ASP A 91 0.66 3.03 -16.97
N PHE A 92 -0.45 3.51 -16.43
CA PHE A 92 -1.28 2.67 -15.56
C PHE A 92 -2.26 1.86 -16.41
N LEU A 93 -2.62 0.70 -15.91
CA LEU A 93 -3.67 -0.14 -16.49
C LEU A 93 -4.42 -0.92 -15.44
N LEU A 94 -5.70 -1.15 -15.68
CA LEU A 94 -6.54 -2.07 -14.93
C LEU A 94 -6.62 -3.41 -15.68
N SER A 95 -6.47 -4.50 -14.93
CA SER A 95 -6.59 -5.86 -15.46
C SER A 95 -7.50 -6.69 -14.57
N ASP A 96 -8.39 -7.45 -15.16
CA ASP A 96 -9.21 -8.44 -14.43
C ASP A 96 -8.45 -9.74 -14.13
N ARG A 97 -7.19 -9.82 -14.58
CA ARG A 97 -6.28 -10.95 -14.35
C ARG A 97 -4.98 -10.47 -13.72
N ALA A 98 -4.41 -11.33 -12.87
CA ALA A 98 -3.07 -11.08 -12.33
C ALA A 98 -2.01 -11.16 -13.44
N ILE A 99 -1.09 -10.20 -13.45
CA ILE A 99 0.07 -10.14 -14.35
C ILE A 99 1.31 -10.20 -13.47
N LYS A 100 2.19 -11.15 -13.69
CA LYS A 100 3.47 -11.21 -12.98
C LYS A 100 4.38 -10.06 -13.43
N MET A 101 5.25 -9.62 -12.54
CA MET A 101 6.08 -8.43 -12.76
C MET A 101 6.86 -8.47 -14.08
N THR A 102 7.29 -9.64 -14.53
CA THR A 102 8.14 -9.81 -15.71
C THR A 102 7.51 -10.62 -16.84
N ASP A 103 6.19 -10.84 -16.83
CA ASP A 103 5.49 -11.64 -17.85
C ASP A 103 5.55 -11.04 -19.24
N VAL A 104 5.60 -9.71 -19.35
CA VAL A 104 5.63 -9.00 -20.62
C VAL A 104 7.07 -8.55 -20.93
N ALA A 105 7.61 -9.00 -22.05
CA ALA A 105 8.97 -8.67 -22.46
C ALA A 105 9.16 -7.14 -22.56
N GLY A 106 10.26 -6.65 -21.99
CA GLY A 106 10.63 -5.25 -22.01
C GLY A 106 9.95 -4.36 -20.96
N TYR A 107 9.04 -4.91 -20.17
CA TYR A 107 8.30 -4.14 -19.15
C TYR A 107 8.31 -4.80 -17.79
N TYR A 108 8.18 -3.97 -16.77
CA TYR A 108 7.74 -4.39 -15.45
C TYR A 108 6.26 -4.03 -15.29
N HIS A 109 5.51 -4.93 -14.66
CA HIS A 109 4.17 -4.65 -14.16
C HIS A 109 4.26 -4.59 -12.63
N LEU A 110 4.17 -3.37 -12.10
CA LEU A 110 4.21 -3.14 -10.65
C LEU A 110 2.78 -3.09 -10.14
N LEU A 111 2.44 -3.99 -9.23
CA LEU A 111 1.09 -4.03 -8.66
C LEU A 111 0.91 -2.86 -7.68
N VAL A 112 0.14 -1.89 -8.08
CA VAL A 112 -0.13 -0.66 -7.31
C VAL A 112 -1.24 -0.89 -6.29
N GLY A 113 -2.31 -1.54 -6.69
CA GLY A 113 -3.44 -1.77 -5.82
C GLY A 113 -4.51 -2.65 -6.43
N ILE A 114 -5.59 -2.79 -5.69
CA ILE A 114 -6.78 -3.56 -6.09
C ILE A 114 -8.00 -2.67 -6.01
N LEU A 115 -8.74 -2.59 -7.11
CA LEU A 115 -10.07 -2.02 -7.16
C LEU A 115 -11.07 -3.18 -7.02
N ASN A 116 -11.72 -3.25 -5.86
CA ASN A 116 -12.61 -4.36 -5.53
C ASN A 116 -13.89 -4.32 -6.37
N SER A 117 -14.59 -5.47 -6.45
CA SER A 117 -15.93 -5.53 -7.00
C SER A 117 -16.89 -4.64 -6.23
N GLU A 118 -17.98 -4.23 -6.86
CA GLU A 118 -19.00 -3.41 -6.22
C GLU A 118 -19.68 -4.16 -5.06
N TYR A 119 -19.85 -3.44 -3.96
CA TYR A 119 -20.73 -3.79 -2.86
C TYR A 119 -21.65 -2.60 -2.61
N ASP A 120 -22.95 -2.82 -2.65
CA ASP A 120 -23.95 -1.77 -2.49
C ASP A 120 -23.76 -0.57 -3.45
N GLY A 121 -23.36 -0.88 -4.69
CA GLY A 121 -23.15 0.14 -5.74
C GLY A 121 -21.82 0.87 -5.67
N GLU A 122 -20.96 0.55 -4.72
CA GLU A 122 -19.68 1.22 -4.51
C GLU A 122 -18.50 0.26 -4.59
N ARG A 123 -17.37 0.74 -5.10
CA ARG A 123 -16.09 0.02 -5.07
C ARG A 123 -15.16 0.61 -4.05
N SER A 124 -14.45 -0.24 -3.33
CA SER A 124 -13.29 0.14 -2.52
C SER A 124 -12.00 -0.05 -3.31
N TYR A 125 -11.01 0.79 -3.01
CA TYR A 125 -9.65 0.68 -3.53
C TYR A 125 -8.67 0.42 -2.38
N VAL A 126 -7.74 -0.52 -2.60
CA VAL A 126 -6.71 -0.87 -1.63
C VAL A 126 -5.34 -0.71 -2.27
N SER A 127 -4.49 0.16 -1.70
CA SER A 127 -3.08 0.30 -2.10
C SER A 127 -2.24 -0.88 -1.59
N LEU A 128 -1.33 -1.38 -2.44
CA LEU A 128 -0.47 -2.53 -2.14
C LEU A 128 1.04 -2.21 -2.24
N TYR A 129 1.39 -0.95 -2.45
CA TYR A 129 2.79 -0.53 -2.57
C TYR A 129 3.28 0.11 -1.28
N GLY A 130 4.48 -0.25 -0.85
CA GLY A 130 5.22 0.40 0.22
C GLY A 130 4.51 0.44 1.57
N PHE A 131 3.67 1.42 1.80
CA PHE A 131 2.89 1.58 3.04
C PHE A 131 1.47 2.03 2.75
N SER A 132 0.57 1.74 3.69
CA SER A 132 -0.79 2.27 3.67
C SER A 132 -0.90 3.39 4.70
N GLU A 133 -1.37 4.55 4.26
CA GLU A 133 -1.72 5.66 5.15
C GLU A 133 -3.22 5.65 5.39
N ILE A 134 -3.61 5.70 6.67
CA ILE A 134 -5.00 5.77 7.07
C ILE A 134 -5.24 7.18 7.62
N LEU A 135 -6.00 7.97 6.87
CA LEU A 135 -6.38 9.31 7.29
C LEU A 135 -7.38 9.26 8.46
N PRO A 136 -7.51 10.33 9.26
CA PRO A 136 -8.52 10.40 10.30
C PRO A 136 -9.90 10.05 9.76
N GLY A 137 -10.59 9.13 10.40
CA GLY A 137 -11.88 8.65 9.97
C GLY A 137 -12.25 7.31 10.57
N ARG A 138 -13.05 6.57 9.83
CA ARG A 138 -13.59 5.29 10.25
C ARG A 138 -13.08 4.17 9.35
N ILE A 139 -12.59 3.09 9.96
CA ILE A 139 -12.24 1.86 9.25
C ILE A 139 -13.33 0.83 9.55
N THR A 140 -13.92 0.25 8.51
CA THR A 140 -14.79 -0.91 8.60
C THR A 140 -14.09 -2.08 7.94
N THR A 141 -13.69 -3.07 8.74
CA THR A 141 -13.00 -4.27 8.27
C THR A 141 -13.27 -5.42 9.22
N ASP A 142 -13.19 -6.65 8.73
CA ASP A 142 -13.41 -7.85 9.54
C ASP A 142 -12.14 -8.26 10.27
N LYS A 143 -10.97 -8.06 9.67
CA LYS A 143 -9.70 -8.50 10.24
C LYS A 143 -8.52 -7.64 9.79
N ILE A 144 -7.63 -7.33 10.73
CA ILE A 144 -6.30 -6.76 10.48
C ILE A 144 -5.28 -7.80 10.91
N VAL A 145 -4.35 -8.18 10.02
CA VAL A 145 -3.46 -9.32 10.25
C VAL A 145 -2.04 -9.00 9.80
N SER A 146 -1.05 -9.50 10.56
CA SER A 146 0.36 -9.44 10.17
C SER A 146 0.63 -10.30 8.92
N SER A 147 1.70 -9.97 8.19
CA SER A 147 2.04 -10.68 6.94
C SER A 147 2.29 -12.18 7.12
N ASP A 148 2.71 -12.61 8.31
CA ASP A 148 2.91 -14.02 8.66
C ASP A 148 1.64 -14.70 9.20
N GLY A 149 0.54 -13.96 9.35
CA GLY A 149 -0.75 -14.44 9.84
C GLY A 149 -0.84 -14.71 11.33
N LYS A 150 0.22 -14.48 12.10
CA LYS A 150 0.30 -14.91 13.51
C LYS A 150 -0.26 -13.90 14.49
N THR A 151 -0.23 -12.62 14.16
CA THR A 151 -0.74 -11.53 15.00
C THR A 151 -1.87 -10.82 14.30
N TYR A 152 -2.99 -10.65 14.98
CA TYR A 152 -4.18 -10.10 14.34
C TYR A 152 -5.16 -9.47 15.33
N PHE A 153 -5.98 -8.55 14.80
CA PHE A 153 -7.25 -8.14 15.37
C PHE A 153 -8.37 -8.69 14.47
N ASP A 154 -9.16 -9.59 15.00
CA ASP A 154 -10.38 -10.07 14.33
C ASP A 154 -11.56 -9.27 14.86
N LEU A 155 -12.01 -8.31 14.08
CA LEU A 155 -13.08 -7.40 14.47
C LEU A 155 -14.46 -8.03 14.32
N LEU A 156 -14.58 -9.06 13.48
CA LEU A 156 -15.82 -9.81 13.31
C LEU A 156 -16.09 -10.71 14.52
N LEU A 157 -15.05 -11.43 14.98
CA LEU A 157 -15.15 -12.33 16.14
C LEU A 157 -14.88 -11.63 17.48
N GLY A 158 -14.31 -10.43 17.47
CA GLY A 158 -13.94 -9.71 18.68
C GLY A 158 -12.71 -10.30 19.38
N GLU A 159 -11.74 -10.79 18.60
CA GLU A 159 -10.54 -11.47 19.10
C GLU A 159 -9.27 -10.71 18.78
N ILE A 160 -8.30 -10.78 19.70
CA ILE A 160 -6.92 -10.35 19.48
C ILE A 160 -6.04 -11.59 19.64
N GLY A 161 -5.28 -11.93 18.60
CA GLY A 161 -4.40 -13.10 18.59
C GLY A 161 -2.94 -12.72 18.33
N GLY A 162 -2.03 -13.59 18.80
CA GLY A 162 -0.60 -13.46 18.59
C GLY A 162 0.20 -13.14 19.84
N ASN A 163 1.51 -13.00 19.66
CA ASN A 163 2.42 -12.65 20.74
C ASN A 163 2.53 -11.11 20.86
N ILE A 164 1.57 -10.53 21.54
CA ILE A 164 1.47 -9.08 21.72
C ILE A 164 2.20 -8.67 22.99
N LYS A 165 3.14 -7.73 22.84
CA LYS A 165 3.88 -7.14 23.96
C LYS A 165 3.26 -5.80 24.34
N PHE A 166 3.24 -5.53 25.64
CA PHE A 166 2.81 -4.27 26.21
C PHE A 166 4.01 -3.49 26.76
N ILE A 167 4.02 -2.18 26.58
CA ILE A 167 5.01 -1.32 27.19
C ILE A 167 4.63 -1.12 28.66
N ALA A 168 5.47 -1.61 29.56
CA ALA A 168 5.28 -1.46 30.99
C ALA A 168 5.65 -0.04 31.48
N SER A 169 5.31 0.26 32.73
CA SER A 169 5.58 1.56 33.35
C SER A 169 7.06 1.95 33.40
N ASP A 170 7.96 0.95 33.44
CA ASP A 170 9.43 1.13 33.39
C ASP A 170 10.00 1.21 31.97
N GLY A 171 9.16 1.17 30.93
CA GLY A 171 9.55 1.18 29.51
C GLY A 171 9.94 -0.18 28.94
N SER A 172 9.94 -1.25 29.70
CA SER A 172 10.19 -2.61 29.23
C SER A 172 8.97 -3.18 28.51
N LEU A 173 9.20 -4.23 27.67
CA LEU A 173 8.13 -4.98 27.01
C LEU A 173 7.76 -6.19 27.84
N LYS A 174 6.47 -6.36 28.13
CA LYS A 174 5.94 -7.48 28.89
C LYS A 174 4.82 -8.20 28.13
N ASP A 175 4.72 -9.51 28.33
CA ASP A 175 3.53 -10.26 27.96
C ASP A 175 2.36 -9.91 28.90
N VAL A 176 1.13 -10.14 28.45
CA VAL A 176 -0.07 -9.83 29.25
C VAL A 176 -0.04 -10.55 30.61
N ALA A 177 0.53 -11.76 30.67
CA ALA A 177 0.64 -12.54 31.90
C ALA A 177 1.58 -11.91 32.94
N ASP A 178 2.52 -11.07 32.52
CA ASP A 178 3.53 -10.44 33.35
C ASP A 178 3.20 -8.99 33.72
N LEU A 179 2.04 -8.49 33.28
CA LEU A 179 1.58 -7.15 33.64
C LEU A 179 1.16 -7.08 35.11
N GLU A 180 1.69 -6.07 35.79
CA GLU A 180 1.35 -5.74 37.15
C GLU A 180 0.31 -4.62 37.19
N ARG A 181 -0.22 -4.34 38.41
CA ARG A 181 -1.21 -3.28 38.58
C ARG A 181 -0.71 -1.91 38.14
N THR A 182 0.55 -1.61 38.40
CA THR A 182 1.19 -0.36 37.98
C THR A 182 1.29 -0.23 36.47
N ASP A 183 1.53 -1.34 35.77
CA ASP A 183 1.56 -1.38 34.29
C ASP A 183 0.17 -1.13 33.71
N LEU A 184 -0.86 -1.76 34.29
CA LEU A 184 -2.25 -1.57 33.85
C LEU A 184 -2.72 -0.13 34.10
N ASP A 185 -2.34 0.47 35.20
CA ASP A 185 -2.66 1.86 35.50
C ASP A 185 -1.95 2.81 34.50
N TYR A 186 -0.68 2.53 34.15
CA TYR A 186 0.06 3.27 33.13
C TYR A 186 -0.61 3.19 31.76
N LEU A 187 -0.96 1.99 31.29
CA LEU A 187 -1.63 1.79 30.01
C LEU A 187 -2.99 2.48 29.98
N LYS A 188 -3.73 2.46 31.07
CA LYS A 188 -5.01 3.15 31.19
C LYS A 188 -4.85 4.67 31.06
N GLU A 189 -3.84 5.26 31.69
CA GLU A 189 -3.57 6.70 31.62
C GLU A 189 -3.09 7.12 30.22
N ALA A 190 -2.32 6.27 29.52
CA ALA A 190 -1.82 6.56 28.18
C ALA A 190 -2.93 6.79 27.15
N PHE A 191 -4.14 6.30 27.40
CA PHE A 191 -5.31 6.43 26.52
C PHE A 191 -6.34 7.46 27.02
N LYS A 192 -6.03 8.24 28.04
CA LYS A 192 -6.85 9.37 28.45
C LYS A 192 -6.53 10.60 27.59
N ASP A 193 -7.56 11.33 27.22
CA ASP A 193 -7.46 12.62 26.54
C ASP A 193 -6.89 13.73 27.46
#